data_f99e5a4fe187733cdfd9390f4f30cfd3
#
_entry.id   f99e5a4fe187733cdfd9390f4f30cfd3
#
_cell.length_a   1.000
_cell.length_b   1.000
_cell.length_c   1.000
_cell.angle_alpha   90.00
_cell.angle_beta   90.00
_cell.angle_gamma   90.00
#
_symmetry.space_group_name_H-M   'P 1'
#
loop_
_entity.id
_entity.type
_entity.pdbx_description
1 polymer ?
#
loop_
_entity_poly.entity_id
_entity_poly.type
_entity_poly.pdbx_seq_one_letter_code
_entity_poly.pdbx_strand_id
1 'polypeptide(L)'
;VQTCALPISLDFLAPRNDAFVQRRDMVVKMLNEAPGLSCQTPEGAFYVFPSCAGVIGKTTPKGRKLNTDTDFVEALLDEALVAAVQGSAFGLAPYFRISYATSTAALTDACTRIQKFCASLK
;
A
#
# COMPACT_ATOMS: atom_id res chain seq x y z
N VAL A 1 7.41 11.93 -20.38
CA VAL A 1 6.92 12.37 -20.56
C VAL A 1 5.88 12.55 -20.99
N GLN A 2 5.36 12.64 -21.22
CA GLN A 2 4.49 12.74 -21.71
C GLN A 2 3.94 13.60 -22.15
N THR A 3 3.93 13.84 -22.32
CA THR A 3 3.59 14.57 -22.80
C THR A 3 3.14 14.99 -23.91
N CYS A 4 3.18 14.58 -24.58
CA CYS A 4 2.56 14.78 -25.82
C CYS A 4 1.16 14.38 -25.84
N ALA A 5 0.59 14.30 -24.73
CA ALA A 5 -0.82 14.05 -24.63
C ALA A 5 -1.56 15.22 -25.25
N LEU A 6 -2.26 14.98 -26.30
CA LEU A 6 -3.10 15.99 -26.89
C LEU A 6 -4.27 16.27 -25.98
N PRO A 7 -4.60 17.52 -25.75
CA PRO A 7 -5.74 17.87 -24.93
C PRO A 7 -7.04 17.70 -25.72
N ILE A 8 -7.46 16.48 -25.88
CA ILE A 8 -8.66 16.19 -26.63
C ILE A 8 -9.90 16.68 -25.88
N SER A 9 -10.05 16.21 -24.66
CA SER A 9 -11.11 16.64 -23.77
C SER A 9 -10.68 16.33 -22.36
N LEU A 10 -10.89 17.26 -21.44
CA LEU A 10 -10.55 17.07 -20.04
C LEU A 10 -11.77 16.73 -19.19
N ASP A 11 -12.95 16.69 -19.79
CA ASP A 11 -14.19 16.47 -19.04
C ASP A 11 -14.23 15.12 -18.33
N PHE A 12 -13.58 14.09 -18.90
CA PHE A 12 -13.53 12.76 -18.30
C PHE A 12 -12.51 12.64 -17.19
N LEU A 13 -11.58 13.60 -17.05
CA LEU A 13 -10.52 13.51 -16.05
C LEU A 13 -11.01 13.77 -14.64
N ALA A 14 -11.96 14.71 -14.47
CA ALA A 14 -12.45 15.06 -13.14
C ALA A 14 -13.08 13.86 -12.41
N PRO A 15 -13.99 13.06 -13.00
CA PRO A 15 -14.52 11.88 -12.32
C PRO A 15 -13.47 10.83 -12.03
N ARG A 16 -12.49 10.66 -12.92
CA ARG A 16 -11.39 9.72 -12.69
C ARG A 16 -10.50 10.18 -11.56
N ASN A 17 -10.16 11.47 -11.55
CA ASN A 17 -9.34 12.04 -10.49
C ASN A 17 -10.04 11.95 -9.14
N ASP A 18 -11.35 12.18 -9.09
CA ASP A 18 -12.14 12.03 -7.88
C ASP A 18 -12.13 10.59 -7.39
N ALA A 19 -12.26 9.62 -8.30
CA ALA A 19 -12.20 8.20 -7.95
C ALA A 19 -10.83 7.83 -7.38
N PHE A 20 -9.74 8.33 -7.98
CA PHE A 20 -8.40 8.08 -7.47
C PHE A 20 -8.17 8.76 -6.13
N VAL A 21 -8.68 9.97 -5.93
CA VAL A 21 -8.58 10.67 -4.64
C VAL A 21 -9.33 9.88 -3.57
N GLN A 22 -10.52 9.39 -3.86
CA GLN A 22 -11.29 8.59 -2.93
C GLN A 22 -10.58 7.28 -2.57
N ARG A 23 -10.02 6.60 -3.57
CA ARG A 23 -9.25 5.38 -3.33
C ARG A 23 -8.01 5.67 -2.51
N ARG A 24 -7.28 6.74 -2.84
CA ARG A 24 -6.11 7.16 -2.09
C ARG A 24 -6.44 7.40 -0.62
N ASP A 25 -7.48 8.18 -0.37
CA ASP A 25 -7.88 8.53 0.99
C ASP A 25 -8.32 7.28 1.76
N MET A 26 -9.04 6.38 1.12
CA MET A 26 -9.45 5.12 1.72
C MET A 26 -8.24 4.25 2.08
N VAL A 27 -7.31 4.09 1.14
CA VAL A 27 -6.12 3.27 1.37
C VAL A 27 -5.26 3.84 2.49
N VAL A 28 -5.02 5.15 2.48
CA VAL A 28 -4.25 5.83 3.53
C VAL A 28 -4.91 5.62 4.90
N LYS A 29 -6.22 5.80 4.98
CA LYS A 29 -6.96 5.60 6.22
C LYS A 29 -6.85 4.16 6.72
N MET A 30 -7.11 3.19 5.85
CA MET A 30 -7.09 1.78 6.23
C MET A 30 -5.68 1.32 6.65
N LEU A 31 -4.65 1.81 5.96
CA LEU A 31 -3.27 1.46 6.32
C LEU A 31 -2.86 2.07 7.65
N ASN A 32 -3.30 3.31 7.94
CA ASN A 32 -3.03 3.91 9.24
C ASN A 32 -3.77 3.23 10.39
N GLU A 33 -4.87 2.54 10.10
CA GLU A 33 -5.59 1.75 11.09
C GLU A 33 -4.93 0.39 11.35
N ALA A 34 -4.03 -0.04 10.47
CA ALA A 34 -3.33 -1.31 10.65
C ALA A 34 -2.25 -1.17 11.72
N PRO A 35 -2.19 -2.09 12.71
CA PRO A 35 -1.18 -2.00 13.77
C PRO A 35 0.25 -2.04 13.21
N GLY A 36 1.06 -1.07 13.59
CA GLY A 36 2.45 -1.00 13.18
C GLY A 36 2.71 -0.36 11.84
N LEU A 37 1.68 0.06 11.13
CA LEU A 37 1.82 0.76 9.85
C LEU A 37 1.51 2.23 10.00
N SER A 38 2.18 3.04 9.19
CA SER A 38 1.93 4.48 9.10
C SER A 38 2.04 4.88 7.63
N CYS A 39 1.07 5.65 7.16
CA CYS A 39 1.00 6.05 5.76
C CYS A 39 0.69 7.53 5.64
N GLN A 40 1.51 8.25 4.89
CA GLN A 40 1.24 9.65 4.55
C GLN A 40 0.45 9.72 3.27
N THR A 41 -0.36 10.77 3.12
CA THR A 41 -1.13 10.99 1.91
C THR A 41 -0.20 11.46 0.80
N PRO A 42 -0.11 10.72 -0.33
CA PRO A 42 0.70 11.13 -1.46
C PRO A 42 0.05 12.27 -2.23
N GLU A 43 0.84 13.07 -2.91
CA GLU A 43 0.34 14.25 -3.61
C GLU A 43 0.09 14.06 -5.10
N GLY A 44 0.47 12.95 -5.71
CA GLY A 44 0.24 12.87 -7.13
C GLY A 44 0.61 11.58 -7.83
N ALA A 45 1.09 10.59 -7.14
CA ALA A 45 1.38 9.29 -7.75
C ALA A 45 0.20 8.34 -7.58
N PHE A 46 0.22 7.24 -8.31
CA PHE A 46 -0.76 6.17 -8.14
C PHE A 46 -0.31 5.14 -7.12
N TYR A 47 0.62 5.50 -6.27
CA TYR A 47 1.23 4.63 -5.27
C TYR A 47 1.23 5.29 -3.92
N VAL A 48 1.10 4.49 -2.87
CA VAL A 48 1.37 4.91 -1.50
C VAL A 48 2.58 4.16 -0.98
N PHE A 49 3.32 4.78 -0.07
CA PHE A 49 4.51 4.20 0.57
C PHE A 49 4.30 4.17 2.08
N PRO A 50 3.53 3.22 2.59
CA PRO A 50 3.38 3.12 4.03
C PRO A 50 4.65 2.61 4.69
N SER A 51 4.90 3.11 5.89
CA SER A 51 6.01 2.64 6.72
C SER A 51 5.61 1.36 7.43
N CYS A 52 6.47 0.36 7.41
CA CYS A 52 6.29 -0.87 8.17
C CYS A 52 7.25 -0.98 9.35
N ALA A 53 7.82 0.15 9.78
CA ALA A 53 8.78 0.16 10.89
C ALA A 53 8.20 -0.44 12.17
N GLY A 54 6.90 -0.24 12.43
CA GLY A 54 6.25 -0.76 13.62
C GLY A 54 6.04 -2.27 13.64
N VAL A 55 6.22 -2.95 12.50
CA VAL A 55 6.10 -4.41 12.43
C VAL A 55 7.45 -5.11 12.33
N ILE A 56 8.52 -4.35 12.14
CA ILE A 56 9.87 -4.92 12.10
C ILE A 56 10.21 -5.47 13.48
N GLY A 57 10.73 -6.70 13.50
CA GLY A 57 11.04 -7.41 14.74
C GLY A 57 9.91 -8.29 15.27
N LYS A 58 8.73 -8.22 14.66
CA LYS A 58 7.61 -9.08 15.01
C LYS A 58 7.67 -10.41 14.26
N THR A 59 6.87 -11.36 14.71
CA THR A 59 6.83 -12.70 14.13
C THR A 59 5.43 -12.97 13.59
N THR A 60 5.35 -13.59 12.40
CA THR A 60 4.07 -13.95 11.79
C THR A 60 3.45 -15.17 12.48
N PRO A 61 2.14 -15.42 12.27
CA PRO A 61 1.50 -16.64 12.79
C PRO A 61 2.16 -17.93 12.32
N LYS A 62 2.82 -17.92 11.16
CA LYS A 62 3.56 -19.08 10.66
C LYS A 62 4.97 -19.19 11.22
N GLY A 63 5.38 -18.25 12.09
CA GLY A 63 6.69 -18.29 12.74
C GLY A 63 7.80 -17.57 12.02
N ARG A 64 7.48 -16.81 10.97
CA ARG A 64 8.49 -16.02 10.25
C ARG A 64 8.77 -14.72 11.00
N LYS A 65 10.06 -14.45 11.26
CA LYS A 65 10.45 -13.19 11.89
C LYS A 65 10.66 -12.12 10.82
N LEU A 66 10.08 -10.95 11.06
CA LEU A 66 10.16 -9.81 10.12
C LEU A 66 11.33 -8.92 10.53
N ASN A 67 12.44 -9.04 9.82
CA ASN A 67 13.64 -8.25 10.09
C ASN A 67 13.75 -7.04 9.17
N THR A 68 13.17 -7.12 7.97
CA THR A 68 13.25 -6.08 6.95
C THR A 68 11.92 -5.87 6.28
N ASP A 69 11.80 -4.80 5.49
CA ASP A 69 10.62 -4.56 4.65
C ASP A 69 10.44 -5.66 3.61
N THR A 70 11.53 -6.22 3.11
CA THR A 70 11.48 -7.37 2.19
C THR A 70 10.80 -8.56 2.86
N ASP A 71 11.17 -8.87 4.10
CA ASP A 71 10.54 -9.95 4.87
C ASP A 71 9.03 -9.70 5.04
N PHE A 72 8.66 -8.46 5.33
CA PHE A 72 7.26 -8.09 5.51
C PHE A 72 6.48 -8.28 4.20
N VAL A 73 7.01 -7.81 3.08
CA VAL A 73 6.37 -7.93 1.76
C VAL A 73 6.22 -9.39 1.35
N GLU A 74 7.25 -10.20 1.56
CA GLU A 74 7.19 -11.62 1.25
C GLU A 74 6.16 -12.34 2.13
N ALA A 75 6.09 -12.01 3.40
CA ALA A 75 5.10 -12.58 4.31
C ALA A 75 3.68 -12.14 3.95
N LEU A 76 3.48 -10.90 3.53
CA LEU A 76 2.18 -10.44 3.02
C LEU A 76 1.71 -11.27 1.84
N LEU A 77 2.61 -11.56 0.91
CA LEU A 77 2.26 -12.36 -0.25
C LEU A 77 1.91 -13.80 0.15
N ASP A 78 2.73 -14.41 1.01
CA ASP A 78 2.56 -15.80 1.39
C ASP A 78 1.38 -16.05 2.32
N GLU A 79 1.15 -15.14 3.28
CA GLU A 79 0.17 -15.38 4.35
C GLU A 79 -1.11 -14.57 4.17
N ALA A 80 -1.04 -13.38 3.58
CA ALA A 80 -2.21 -12.53 3.36
C ALA A 80 -2.64 -12.47 1.89
N LEU A 81 -1.84 -13.03 0.98
CA LEU A 81 -2.11 -13.04 -0.46
C LEU A 81 -2.24 -11.62 -1.03
N VAL A 82 -1.42 -10.71 -0.53
CA VAL A 82 -1.36 -9.32 -1.01
C VAL A 82 0.02 -9.08 -1.60
N ALA A 83 0.03 -8.64 -2.86
CA ALA A 83 1.26 -8.31 -3.56
C ALA A 83 1.62 -6.84 -3.31
N ALA A 84 2.84 -6.60 -2.88
CA ALA A 84 3.39 -5.27 -2.68
C ALA A 84 4.86 -5.29 -3.09
N VAL A 85 5.49 -4.12 -3.12
CA VAL A 85 6.91 -4.02 -3.45
C VAL A 85 7.64 -3.38 -2.28
N GLN A 86 8.72 -4.03 -1.85
CA GLN A 86 9.52 -3.52 -0.73
C GLN A 86 10.15 -2.17 -1.07
N GLY A 87 10.15 -1.24 -0.11
CA GLY A 87 10.73 0.08 -0.30
C GLY A 87 12.23 0.05 -0.46
N SER A 88 12.91 -0.96 0.08
CA SER A 88 14.35 -1.11 -0.07
C SER A 88 14.79 -1.21 -1.54
N ALA A 89 13.92 -1.72 -2.43
CA ALA A 89 14.18 -1.73 -3.86
C ALA A 89 14.29 -0.32 -4.46
N PHE A 90 13.80 0.69 -3.75
CA PHE A 90 13.83 2.10 -4.15
C PHE A 90 14.66 2.94 -3.17
N GLY A 91 15.42 2.32 -2.29
CA GLY A 91 16.17 3.02 -1.25
C GLY A 91 15.31 3.57 -0.11
N LEU A 92 14.12 3.04 0.10
CA LEU A 92 13.15 3.53 1.09
C LEU A 92 12.80 2.45 2.13
N ALA A 93 13.78 1.90 2.81
CA ALA A 93 13.54 0.98 3.92
C ALA A 93 13.25 1.78 5.21
N PRO A 94 12.33 1.34 6.08
CA PRO A 94 11.43 0.19 6.00
C PRO A 94 10.03 0.60 5.52
N TYR A 95 9.88 0.76 4.24
CA TYR A 95 8.63 1.12 3.58
C TYR A 95 8.24 0.02 2.59
N PHE A 96 7.00 0.06 2.12
CA PHE A 96 6.57 -0.78 1.00
C PHE A 96 5.62 0.04 0.11
N ARG A 97 5.49 -0.39 -1.13
CA ARG A 97 4.70 0.35 -2.12
C ARG A 97 3.46 -0.43 -2.50
N ILE A 98 2.32 0.25 -2.51
CA ILE A 98 1.06 -0.30 -2.98
C ILE A 98 0.49 0.65 -4.03
N SER A 99 0.04 0.09 -5.17
CA SER A 99 -0.67 0.85 -6.18
C SER A 99 -2.15 0.92 -5.83
N TYR A 100 -2.75 2.10 -5.95
CA TYR A 100 -4.19 2.25 -5.83
C TYR A 100 -4.87 2.45 -7.20
N ALA A 101 -4.17 2.19 -8.29
CA ALA A 101 -4.70 2.23 -9.64
C ALA A 101 -5.40 0.92 -9.99
N THR A 102 -6.40 0.55 -9.20
CA THR A 102 -7.18 -0.68 -9.38
C THR A 102 -8.60 -0.42 -8.85
N SER A 103 -9.45 -1.44 -8.86
CA SER A 103 -10.83 -1.27 -8.41
C SER A 103 -10.90 -1.02 -6.90
N THR A 104 -11.91 -0.27 -6.48
CA THR A 104 -12.15 -0.01 -5.06
C THR A 104 -12.38 -1.30 -4.27
N ALA A 105 -13.07 -2.26 -4.86
CA ALA A 105 -13.32 -3.55 -4.21
C ALA A 105 -12.02 -4.31 -3.96
N ALA A 106 -11.11 -4.35 -4.94
CA ALA A 106 -9.83 -5.03 -4.79
C ALA A 106 -8.95 -4.34 -3.74
N LEU A 107 -8.94 -3.00 -3.72
CA LEU A 107 -8.20 -2.24 -2.73
C LEU A 107 -8.73 -2.46 -1.32
N THR A 108 -10.05 -2.44 -1.15
CA THR A 108 -10.68 -2.67 0.15
C THR A 108 -10.32 -4.06 0.68
N ASP A 109 -10.38 -5.07 -0.17
CA ASP A 109 -10.02 -6.43 0.20
C ASP A 109 -8.54 -6.51 0.60
N ALA A 110 -7.66 -5.94 -0.20
CA ALA A 110 -6.22 -5.94 0.09
C ALA A 110 -5.92 -5.25 1.42
N CYS A 111 -6.48 -4.08 1.65
CA CYS A 111 -6.26 -3.33 2.88
C CYS A 111 -6.82 -4.07 4.10
N THR A 112 -7.97 -4.72 3.95
CA THR A 112 -8.54 -5.55 5.02
C THR A 112 -7.62 -6.71 5.38
N ARG A 113 -7.06 -7.36 4.37
CA ARG A 113 -6.09 -8.45 4.57
C ARG A 113 -4.83 -7.95 5.26
N ILE A 114 -4.34 -6.77 4.88
CA ILE A 114 -3.17 -6.15 5.51
C ILE A 114 -3.46 -5.86 6.99
N GLN A 115 -4.62 -5.29 7.29
CA GLN A 115 -5.01 -5.01 8.68
C GLN A 115 -5.06 -6.27 9.52
N LYS A 116 -5.67 -7.32 9.00
CA LYS A 116 -5.75 -8.61 9.70
C LYS A 116 -4.37 -9.22 9.90
N PHE A 117 -3.53 -9.16 8.88
CA PHE A 117 -2.17 -9.68 8.97
C PHE A 117 -1.37 -8.95 10.04
N CYS A 118 -1.40 -7.62 10.02
CA CYS A 118 -0.68 -6.82 11.01
C CYS A 118 -1.19 -7.07 12.43
N ALA A 119 -2.49 -7.25 12.61
CA ALA A 119 -3.07 -7.55 13.90
C ALA A 119 -2.67 -8.94 14.43
N SER A 120 -2.30 -9.86 13.54
CA SER A 120 -1.88 -11.21 13.91
C SER A 120 -0.39 -11.32 14.27
N LEU A 121 0.39 -10.28 14.03
CA LEU A 121 1.82 -10.27 14.33
C LEU A 121 2.08 -10.18 15.84
N LYS A 122 3.14 -10.86 16.27
CA LYS A 122 3.54 -10.88 17.70
C LYS A 122 4.94 -10.35 17.90
#